data_371e8d9776a5ec18330a0e722ccc8239
#
_entry.id   371e8d9776a5ec18330a0e722ccc8239
#
_cell.length_a   1.000
_cell.length_b   1.000
_cell.length_c   1.000
_cell.angle_alpha   90.00
_cell.angle_beta   90.00
_cell.angle_gamma   90.00
#
_symmetry.space_group_name_H-M   'P 1'
#
loop_
_entity.id
_entity.type
_entity.pdbx_description
1 polymer ?
#
loop_
_entity_poly.entity_id
_entity_poly.type
_entity_poly.pdbx_seq_one_letter_code
_entity_poly.pdbx_strand_id
1 'polypeptide(L)'
;RLDINTKDALSIDVKQHCFDNTDRADVFIEGHGGIWTFGKDEIFKQSWIDYVQETCPYLEVTGALIFWRAPGYQHAGAHIDVAPNSSPSRVEGIEYENGFHATNSSESMDANDFYPVVSSYNWILDEGDDSAMTWYEPLDSAQIELKKFTDAVHYDEIPVSDCKEIDRCTIGHDKLVMVRTNVLHNVDMGNQERWAISARCVMGWSNWQEAVETLKEYIVE
;
A
#
# COMPACT_ATOMS: atom_id res chain seq x y z
N ARG A 1 -6.92 -12.70 5.07
CA ARG A 1 -7.08 -12.60 3.60
C ARG A 1 -8.56 -12.43 3.28
N LEU A 2 -8.88 -11.80 2.15
CA LEU A 2 -10.25 -11.78 1.63
C LEU A 2 -10.46 -12.96 0.68
N ASP A 3 -11.69 -13.47 0.60
CA ASP A 3 -12.04 -14.54 -0.34
C ASP A 3 -12.24 -14.01 -1.77
N ILE A 4 -11.26 -13.23 -2.23
CA ILE A 4 -11.19 -12.64 -3.56
C ILE A 4 -9.94 -13.17 -4.26
N ASN A 5 -10.15 -13.91 -5.33
CA ASN A 5 -9.08 -14.50 -6.13
C ASN A 5 -8.46 -13.42 -7.04
N THR A 6 -7.11 -13.39 -7.12
CA THR A 6 -6.35 -12.42 -7.92
C THR A 6 -5.75 -13.02 -9.19
N LYS A 7 -5.85 -14.34 -9.39
CA LYS A 7 -5.19 -15.07 -10.48
C LYS A 7 -5.50 -14.52 -11.88
N ASP A 8 -6.73 -14.08 -12.11
CA ASP A 8 -7.17 -13.56 -13.41
C ASP A 8 -7.47 -12.05 -13.39
N ALA A 9 -6.94 -11.33 -12.41
CA ALA A 9 -7.21 -9.91 -12.22
C ALA A 9 -6.71 -9.03 -13.38
N LEU A 10 -5.56 -9.36 -13.93
CA LEU A 10 -4.82 -8.50 -14.83
C LEU A 10 -5.22 -8.71 -16.29
N SER A 11 -5.34 -7.60 -17.03
CA SER A 11 -5.63 -7.57 -18.48
C SER A 11 -4.35 -7.53 -19.33
N ILE A 12 -3.20 -7.21 -18.73
CA ILE A 12 -1.90 -7.00 -19.37
C ILE A 12 -0.79 -7.70 -18.59
N ASP A 13 0.37 -7.83 -19.21
CA ASP A 13 1.62 -8.11 -18.50
C ASP A 13 2.09 -6.83 -17.79
N VAL A 14 1.79 -6.75 -16.51
CA VAL A 14 2.06 -5.55 -15.69
C VAL A 14 3.56 -5.26 -15.59
N LYS A 15 4.41 -6.30 -15.49
CA LYS A 15 5.87 -6.11 -15.39
C LYS A 15 6.41 -5.46 -16.63
N GLN A 16 6.08 -6.01 -17.82
CA GLN A 16 6.49 -5.44 -19.08
C GLN A 16 5.93 -4.04 -19.28
N HIS A 17 4.65 -3.86 -18.96
CA HIS A 17 3.99 -2.57 -19.10
C HIS A 17 4.65 -1.47 -18.24
N CYS A 18 5.02 -1.76 -17.00
CA CYS A 18 5.74 -0.81 -16.14
C CYS A 18 7.11 -0.45 -16.71
N PHE A 19 7.87 -1.43 -17.17
CA PHE A 19 9.20 -1.17 -17.75
C PHE A 19 9.13 -0.42 -19.09
N ASP A 20 8.07 -0.62 -19.88
CA ASP A 20 7.85 0.14 -21.13
C ASP A 20 7.40 1.58 -20.86
N ASN A 21 6.95 1.89 -19.62
CA ASN A 21 6.42 3.18 -19.21
C ASN A 21 7.12 3.74 -17.95
N THR A 22 8.43 3.66 -17.90
CA THR A 22 9.22 4.19 -16.77
C THR A 22 9.15 5.71 -16.66
N ASP A 23 8.86 6.42 -17.73
CA ASP A 23 8.61 7.86 -17.76
C ASP A 23 7.28 8.28 -17.11
N ARG A 24 6.34 7.33 -16.95
CA ARG A 24 5.07 7.51 -16.23
C ARG A 24 5.14 7.09 -14.76
N ALA A 25 6.27 6.56 -14.31
CA ALA A 25 6.41 6.14 -12.91
C ALA A 25 6.31 7.35 -11.97
N ASP A 26 5.58 7.20 -10.88
CA ASP A 26 5.59 8.17 -9.78
C ASP A 26 6.99 8.26 -9.16
N VAL A 27 7.67 7.10 -9.10
CA VAL A 27 9.07 6.96 -8.72
C VAL A 27 9.70 5.86 -9.56
N PHE A 28 10.88 6.09 -10.09
CA PHE A 28 11.71 5.06 -10.71
C PHE A 28 13.18 5.31 -10.41
N ILE A 29 13.83 4.32 -9.78
CA ILE A 29 15.26 4.33 -9.50
C ILE A 29 15.83 3.07 -10.13
N GLU A 30 16.57 3.25 -11.22
CA GLU A 30 17.16 2.15 -11.98
C GLU A 30 17.99 1.22 -11.08
N GLY A 31 17.75 -0.07 -11.18
CA GLY A 31 18.41 -1.10 -10.38
C GLY A 31 17.96 -1.19 -8.91
N HIS A 32 16.98 -0.38 -8.47
CA HIS A 32 16.50 -0.36 -7.09
C HIS A 32 14.99 -0.61 -6.97
N GLY A 33 14.18 0.16 -7.68
CA GLY A 33 12.74 -0.02 -7.58
C GLY A 33 11.93 1.03 -8.33
N GLY A 34 10.61 0.81 -8.39
CA GLY A 34 9.67 1.72 -9.02
C GLY A 34 8.28 1.64 -8.42
N ILE A 35 7.52 2.71 -8.59
CA ILE A 35 6.11 2.82 -8.22
C ILE A 35 5.38 3.46 -9.37
N TRP A 36 4.25 2.86 -9.75
CA TRP A 36 3.36 3.37 -10.79
C TRP A 36 1.93 3.40 -10.27
N THR A 37 1.20 4.44 -10.65
CA THR A 37 -0.24 4.53 -10.44
C THR A 37 -0.96 4.32 -11.76
N PHE A 38 -1.93 3.41 -11.78
CA PHE A 38 -2.78 3.13 -12.93
C PHE A 38 -4.26 3.19 -12.57
N GLY A 39 -5.07 3.66 -13.52
CA GLY A 39 -6.52 3.52 -13.44
C GLY A 39 -6.95 2.04 -13.58
N LYS A 40 -8.13 1.71 -13.06
CA LYS A 40 -8.62 0.33 -13.09
C LYS A 40 -8.69 -0.26 -14.49
N ASP A 41 -9.15 0.54 -15.47
CA ASP A 41 -9.37 0.11 -16.86
C ASP A 41 -8.05 -0.09 -17.63
N GLU A 42 -6.92 0.40 -17.08
CA GLU A 42 -5.60 0.23 -17.71
C GLU A 42 -5.02 -1.17 -17.46
N ILE A 43 -5.25 -1.73 -16.28
CA ILE A 43 -4.56 -2.96 -15.85
C ILE A 43 -5.47 -4.09 -15.44
N PHE A 44 -6.71 -3.83 -15.01
CA PHE A 44 -7.62 -4.88 -14.58
C PHE A 44 -8.58 -5.31 -15.69
N LYS A 45 -8.90 -6.60 -15.71
CA LYS A 45 -10.01 -7.12 -16.52
C LYS A 45 -11.33 -6.62 -15.94
N GLN A 46 -12.24 -6.16 -16.78
CA GLN A 46 -13.57 -5.76 -16.34
C GLN A 46 -14.29 -6.91 -15.60
N SER A 47 -14.14 -8.15 -16.08
CA SER A 47 -14.72 -9.32 -15.43
C SER A 47 -14.20 -9.56 -14.01
N TRP A 48 -12.95 -9.16 -13.70
CA TRP A 48 -12.44 -9.24 -12.34
C TRP A 48 -12.98 -8.11 -11.47
N ILE A 49 -13.12 -6.91 -12.01
CA ILE A 49 -13.74 -5.77 -11.31
C ILE A 49 -15.18 -6.13 -10.92
N ASP A 50 -15.95 -6.68 -11.88
CA ASP A 50 -17.33 -7.12 -11.66
C ASP A 50 -17.38 -8.22 -10.59
N TYR A 51 -16.48 -9.20 -10.67
CA TYR A 51 -16.36 -10.28 -9.67
C TYR A 51 -16.05 -9.73 -8.26
N VAL A 52 -15.14 -8.78 -8.13
CA VAL A 52 -14.85 -8.15 -6.82
C VAL A 52 -16.09 -7.47 -6.28
N GLN A 53 -16.80 -6.69 -7.10
CA GLN A 53 -17.99 -5.95 -6.70
C GLN A 53 -19.16 -6.89 -6.34
N GLU A 54 -19.32 -7.99 -7.05
CA GLU A 54 -20.34 -9.02 -6.74
C GLU A 54 -20.00 -9.80 -5.47
N THR A 55 -18.71 -10.15 -5.29
CA THR A 55 -18.24 -10.91 -4.12
C THR A 55 -18.22 -10.07 -2.86
N CYS A 56 -17.76 -8.82 -2.93
CA CYS A 56 -17.64 -7.90 -1.80
C CYS A 56 -18.11 -6.49 -2.22
N PRO A 57 -19.41 -6.19 -2.09
CA PRO A 57 -20.00 -4.91 -2.52
C PRO A 57 -19.42 -3.67 -1.84
N TYR A 58 -18.66 -3.86 -0.76
CA TYR A 58 -17.99 -2.77 -0.04
C TYR A 58 -16.68 -2.32 -0.67
N LEU A 59 -16.16 -3.03 -1.68
CA LEU A 59 -14.90 -2.74 -2.36
C LEU A 59 -15.16 -2.26 -3.79
N GLU A 60 -15.19 -0.97 -4.00
CA GLU A 60 -15.22 -0.38 -5.34
C GLU A 60 -13.79 -0.12 -5.81
N VAL A 61 -13.30 -0.94 -6.74
CA VAL A 61 -11.95 -0.80 -7.30
C VAL A 61 -11.86 0.43 -8.20
N THR A 62 -10.91 1.30 -7.94
CA THR A 62 -10.69 2.55 -8.71
C THR A 62 -9.38 2.56 -9.50
N GLY A 63 -8.39 1.76 -9.08
CA GLY A 63 -7.08 1.68 -9.70
C GLY A 63 -6.14 0.82 -8.91
N ALA A 64 -4.85 0.96 -9.16
CA ALA A 64 -3.80 0.29 -8.40
C ALA A 64 -2.51 1.11 -8.32
N LEU A 65 -1.76 0.86 -7.25
CA LEU A 65 -0.33 1.10 -7.22
C LEU A 65 0.41 -0.20 -7.53
N ILE A 66 1.38 -0.10 -8.39
CA ILE A 66 2.30 -1.20 -8.69
C ILE A 66 3.64 -0.88 -8.05
N PHE A 67 4.15 -1.79 -7.27
CA PHE A 67 5.46 -1.69 -6.62
C PHE A 67 6.41 -2.71 -7.21
N TRP A 68 7.54 -2.23 -7.71
CA TRP A 68 8.68 -3.07 -8.07
C TRP A 68 9.85 -2.79 -7.13
N ARG A 69 10.54 -3.85 -6.74
CA ARG A 69 11.79 -3.79 -6.00
C ARG A 69 12.80 -4.76 -6.57
N ALA A 70 14.00 -4.24 -6.83
CA ALA A 70 15.12 -5.06 -7.29
C ALA A 70 15.61 -5.99 -6.17
N PRO A 71 16.25 -7.14 -6.51
CA PRO A 71 16.80 -8.05 -5.53
C PRO A 71 17.77 -7.34 -4.56
N GLY A 72 17.63 -7.63 -3.27
CA GLY A 72 18.50 -7.10 -2.22
C GLY A 72 18.26 -5.63 -1.84
N TYR A 73 17.30 -4.95 -2.47
CA TYR A 73 16.89 -3.62 -2.02
C TYR A 73 15.99 -3.72 -0.80
N GLN A 74 16.36 -3.04 0.28
CA GLN A 74 15.56 -2.95 1.52
C GLN A 74 15.18 -1.50 1.78
N HIS A 75 13.92 -1.27 2.12
CA HIS A 75 13.48 0.02 2.64
C HIS A 75 13.86 0.13 4.12
N ALA A 76 14.54 1.19 4.53
CA ALA A 76 15.20 1.25 5.84
C ALA A 76 14.27 1.62 7.00
N GLY A 77 13.09 2.21 6.74
CA GLY A 77 12.24 2.77 7.77
C GLY A 77 10.81 2.23 7.78
N ALA A 78 10.20 2.31 8.96
CA ALA A 78 8.77 2.11 9.14
C ALA A 78 8.03 3.43 8.94
N HIS A 79 6.89 3.39 8.26
CA HIS A 79 6.09 4.56 7.88
C HIS A 79 4.58 4.27 8.00
N ILE A 80 3.79 5.30 7.79
CA ILE A 80 2.33 5.22 7.69
C ILE A 80 1.93 5.63 6.27
N ASP A 81 1.04 4.88 5.64
CA ASP A 81 0.50 5.25 4.34
C ASP A 81 -0.40 6.47 4.45
N VAL A 82 -0.21 7.39 3.51
CA VAL A 82 -1.02 8.59 3.40
C VAL A 82 -1.52 8.77 1.96
N ALA A 83 -2.63 9.46 1.80
CA ALA A 83 -3.17 9.82 0.50
C ALA A 83 -3.57 11.30 0.47
N PRO A 84 -3.49 11.97 -0.70
CA PRO A 84 -3.92 13.36 -0.82
C PRO A 84 -5.42 13.49 -0.59
N ASN A 85 -5.84 14.60 -0.02
CA ASN A 85 -7.25 14.92 0.25
C ASN A 85 -8.15 14.93 -1.02
N SER A 86 -7.55 15.06 -2.19
CA SER A 86 -8.24 14.94 -3.48
C SER A 86 -8.50 13.50 -3.92
N SER A 87 -7.97 12.50 -3.20
CA SER A 87 -8.19 11.10 -3.54
C SER A 87 -9.67 10.72 -3.40
N PRO A 88 -10.25 9.97 -4.36
CA PRO A 88 -11.61 9.46 -4.25
C PRO A 88 -11.79 8.46 -3.10
N SER A 89 -10.70 7.93 -2.56
CA SER A 89 -10.70 7.00 -1.41
C SER A 89 -10.72 7.72 -0.06
N ARG A 90 -10.83 9.06 -0.04
CA ARG A 90 -10.85 9.82 1.21
C ARG A 90 -12.08 9.46 2.05
N VAL A 91 -11.83 9.19 3.32
CA VAL A 91 -12.85 9.08 4.37
C VAL A 91 -12.64 10.22 5.37
N GLU A 92 -13.70 10.97 5.68
CA GLU A 92 -13.64 12.03 6.68
C GLU A 92 -13.52 11.47 8.10
N GLY A 93 -12.80 12.20 8.96
CA GLY A 93 -12.68 11.86 10.39
C GLY A 93 -11.65 10.79 10.73
N ILE A 94 -10.79 10.39 9.78
CA ILE A 94 -9.66 9.52 10.11
C ILE A 94 -8.61 10.32 10.85
N GLU A 95 -8.21 9.83 12.01
CA GLU A 95 -7.13 10.40 12.81
C GLU A 95 -5.86 9.54 12.68
N TYR A 96 -4.70 10.21 12.79
CA TYR A 96 -3.43 9.51 12.88
C TYR A 96 -3.34 8.80 14.23
N GLU A 97 -3.03 7.52 14.21
CA GLU A 97 -2.71 6.80 15.44
C GLU A 97 -1.29 7.13 15.90
N ASN A 98 -1.09 7.24 17.21
CA ASN A 98 0.22 7.51 17.85
C ASN A 98 0.85 8.87 17.55
N GLY A 99 0.07 9.87 17.13
CA GLY A 99 0.56 11.24 16.96
C GLY A 99 1.45 11.45 15.73
N PHE A 100 1.53 10.49 14.83
CA PHE A 100 2.21 10.66 13.54
C PHE A 100 1.36 11.51 12.61
N HIS A 101 1.97 12.50 11.99
CA HIS A 101 1.37 13.35 10.98
C HIS A 101 2.15 13.18 9.68
N ALA A 102 1.44 13.08 8.56
CA ALA A 102 2.08 13.26 7.27
C ALA A 102 2.49 14.73 7.18
N THR A 103 3.78 14.99 7.25
CA THR A 103 4.29 16.32 6.99
C THR A 103 4.59 16.44 5.51
N ASN A 104 3.96 17.41 4.87
CA ASN A 104 4.32 17.79 3.53
C ASN A 104 5.29 18.98 3.62
N SER A 105 6.50 18.81 3.14
CA SER A 105 7.54 19.82 3.22
C SER A 105 7.62 20.72 1.98
N SER A 106 6.68 20.61 1.03
CA SER A 106 6.60 21.68 0.05
C SER A 106 6.06 22.92 0.76
N GLU A 107 6.77 24.05 0.68
CA GLU A 107 6.34 25.34 1.25
C GLU A 107 4.96 25.81 0.74
N SER A 108 4.35 25.06 -0.19
CA SER A 108 3.10 25.36 -0.86
C SER A 108 1.94 24.42 -0.51
N MET A 109 2.14 23.35 0.27
CA MET A 109 1.08 22.40 0.62
C MET A 109 0.90 22.32 2.13
N ASP A 110 -0.33 22.55 2.59
CA ASP A 110 -0.69 22.47 4.00
C ASP A 110 -0.65 21.00 4.47
N ALA A 111 -0.18 20.76 5.70
CA ALA A 111 -0.21 19.44 6.35
C ALA A 111 -1.62 18.83 6.39
N ASN A 112 -2.66 19.64 6.23
CA ASN A 112 -4.05 19.21 6.12
C ASN A 112 -4.43 18.64 4.74
N ASP A 113 -3.51 18.64 3.76
CA ASP A 113 -3.79 18.14 2.40
C ASP A 113 -3.69 16.62 2.27
N PHE A 114 -3.27 15.93 3.32
CA PHE A 114 -3.14 14.47 3.37
C PHE A 114 -3.92 13.87 4.54
N TYR A 115 -4.29 12.62 4.38
CA TYR A 115 -4.94 11.83 5.43
C TYR A 115 -4.34 10.41 5.47
N PRO A 116 -4.38 9.73 6.63
CA PRO A 116 -3.91 8.36 6.74
C PRO A 116 -4.84 7.41 5.98
N VAL A 117 -4.26 6.42 5.32
CA VAL A 117 -5.00 5.35 4.66
C VAL A 117 -5.16 4.19 5.64
N VAL A 118 -6.39 3.88 6.03
CA VAL A 118 -6.69 2.85 7.04
C VAL A 118 -6.23 1.48 6.62
N SER A 119 -6.45 1.13 5.35
CA SER A 119 -6.10 -0.18 4.79
C SER A 119 -5.74 -0.10 3.32
N SER A 120 -4.94 -1.05 2.87
CA SER A 120 -4.71 -1.31 1.46
C SER A 120 -4.96 -2.79 1.13
N TYR A 121 -5.14 -3.09 -0.15
CA TYR A 121 -5.54 -4.40 -0.66
C TYR A 121 -4.47 -4.92 -1.59
N ASN A 122 -3.64 -5.81 -1.07
CA ASN A 122 -2.37 -6.16 -1.70
C ASN A 122 -2.31 -7.63 -2.09
N TRP A 123 -1.58 -7.92 -3.16
CA TRP A 123 -1.07 -9.26 -3.47
C TRP A 123 0.27 -9.16 -4.19
N ILE A 124 1.00 -10.26 -4.22
CA ILE A 124 2.28 -10.39 -4.90
C ILE A 124 2.05 -11.04 -6.27
N LEU A 125 2.82 -10.65 -7.29
CA LEU A 125 2.70 -11.23 -8.63
C LEU A 125 3.45 -12.56 -8.75
N ASP A 126 4.52 -12.75 -8.00
CA ASP A 126 5.39 -13.90 -8.12
C ASP A 126 5.10 -14.95 -7.05
N GLU A 127 5.02 -16.21 -7.47
CA GLU A 127 4.96 -17.35 -6.55
C GLU A 127 6.29 -17.50 -5.81
N GLY A 128 6.23 -17.84 -4.52
CA GLY A 128 7.43 -18.10 -3.71
C GLY A 128 8.14 -16.85 -3.19
N ASP A 129 7.55 -15.66 -3.35
CA ASP A 129 8.03 -14.46 -2.68
C ASP A 129 7.87 -14.62 -1.16
N ASP A 130 8.96 -14.45 -0.43
CA ASP A 130 9.05 -14.56 1.03
C ASP A 130 8.93 -13.21 1.74
N SER A 131 8.63 -12.15 1.01
CA SER A 131 8.42 -10.82 1.56
C SER A 131 7.25 -10.79 2.54
N ALA A 132 7.39 -9.97 3.57
CA ALA A 132 6.38 -9.83 4.60
C ALA A 132 6.09 -8.36 4.91
N MET A 133 4.85 -8.07 5.20
CA MET A 133 4.48 -6.83 5.85
C MET A 133 4.67 -6.97 7.35
N THR A 134 5.35 -6.02 7.94
CA THR A 134 5.70 -6.03 9.37
C THR A 134 5.19 -4.74 10.02
N TRP A 135 4.55 -4.87 11.17
CA TRP A 135 4.04 -3.75 11.95
C TRP A 135 4.89 -3.50 13.19
N TYR A 136 4.97 -2.24 13.59
CA TYR A 136 5.91 -1.79 14.61
C TYR A 136 5.28 -0.85 15.63
N GLU A 137 5.85 -0.87 16.84
CA GLU A 137 5.74 0.18 17.84
C GLU A 137 7.07 0.93 17.94
N PRO A 138 7.08 2.28 17.97
CA PRO A 138 8.31 3.03 18.20
C PRO A 138 8.83 2.78 19.61
N LEU A 139 10.14 2.71 19.76
CA LEU A 139 10.78 2.74 21.07
C LEU A 139 10.73 4.17 21.66
N ASP A 140 10.83 4.31 22.98
CA ASP A 140 10.82 5.62 23.66
C ASP A 140 11.92 6.58 23.16
N SER A 141 13.00 6.03 22.62
CA SER A 141 14.13 6.79 22.05
C SER A 141 13.99 7.07 20.56
N ALA A 142 12.94 6.57 19.91
CA ALA A 142 12.76 6.69 18.47
C ALA A 142 12.70 8.16 18.04
N GLN A 143 13.38 8.47 16.95
CA GLN A 143 13.34 9.78 16.32
C GLN A 143 12.67 9.67 14.97
N ILE A 144 11.73 10.57 14.73
CA ILE A 144 11.07 10.71 13.44
C ILE A 144 12.05 11.37 12.48
N GLU A 145 12.29 10.74 11.34
CA GLU A 145 13.06 11.31 10.25
C GLU A 145 12.13 11.66 9.10
N LEU A 146 12.21 12.92 8.64
CA LEU A 146 11.51 13.32 7.43
C LEU A 146 12.29 12.80 6.21
N LYS A 147 11.67 11.92 5.44
CA LYS A 147 12.23 11.38 4.21
C LYS A 147 11.61 12.03 2.99
N LYS A 148 12.44 12.34 2.03
CA LYS A 148 12.03 12.84 0.73
C LYS A 148 11.78 11.65 -0.20
N PHE A 149 10.53 11.45 -0.59
CA PHE A 149 10.14 10.41 -1.55
C PHE A 149 10.23 10.92 -2.99
N THR A 150 9.68 12.11 -3.23
CA THR A 150 9.83 12.87 -4.49
C THR A 150 10.04 14.35 -4.13
N ASP A 151 10.23 15.22 -5.13
CA ASP A 151 10.27 16.68 -4.88
C ASP A 151 8.95 17.22 -4.30
N ALA A 152 7.86 16.49 -4.48
CA ALA A 152 6.52 16.87 -4.04
C ALA A 152 6.00 16.08 -2.82
N VAL A 153 6.59 14.92 -2.51
CA VAL A 153 6.09 14.02 -1.44
C VAL A 153 7.19 13.71 -0.44
N HIS A 154 6.90 14.04 0.81
CA HIS A 154 7.71 13.66 1.96
C HIS A 154 6.82 12.88 2.92
N TYR A 155 7.40 11.99 3.69
CA TYR A 155 6.71 11.22 4.71
C TYR A 155 7.60 11.06 5.95
N ASP A 156 6.95 10.89 7.09
CA ASP A 156 7.63 10.60 8.33
C ASP A 156 8.02 9.13 8.37
N GLU A 157 9.27 8.87 8.70
CA GLU A 157 9.85 7.55 8.80
C GLU A 157 10.59 7.39 10.12
N ILE A 158 10.47 6.22 10.73
CA ILE A 158 11.31 5.82 11.87
C ILE A 158 12.22 4.69 11.42
N PRO A 159 13.53 4.75 11.65
CA PRO A 159 14.41 3.61 11.41
C PRO A 159 13.87 2.34 12.10
N VAL A 160 13.82 1.24 11.37
CA VAL A 160 13.31 -0.04 11.92
C VAL A 160 14.11 -0.46 13.17
N SER A 161 15.40 -0.08 13.27
CA SER A 161 16.23 -0.29 14.47
C SER A 161 15.67 0.38 15.73
N ASP A 162 14.87 1.43 15.57
CA ASP A 162 14.29 2.20 16.67
C ASP A 162 12.83 1.79 16.94
N CYS A 163 12.44 0.65 16.38
CA CYS A 163 11.10 0.08 16.49
C CYS A 163 11.16 -1.31 17.09
N LYS A 164 10.04 -1.70 17.73
CA LYS A 164 9.77 -3.06 18.15
C LYS A 164 8.76 -3.67 17.20
N GLU A 165 9.07 -4.81 16.59
CA GLU A 165 8.12 -5.59 15.80
C GLU A 165 6.98 -6.08 16.71
N ILE A 166 5.73 -5.88 16.27
CA ILE A 166 4.52 -6.29 16.99
C ILE A 166 3.74 -7.36 16.23
N ASP A 167 3.82 -7.35 14.90
CA ASP A 167 3.13 -8.33 14.07
C ASP A 167 3.80 -8.45 12.69
N ARG A 168 3.58 -9.59 12.01
CA ARG A 168 4.14 -9.88 10.70
C ARG A 168 3.21 -10.76 9.88
N CYS A 169 3.03 -10.43 8.61
CA CYS A 169 2.18 -11.18 7.70
C CYS A 169 2.82 -11.30 6.31
N THR A 170 2.88 -12.51 5.78
CA THR A 170 3.26 -12.73 4.38
C THR A 170 2.09 -12.44 3.46
N ILE A 171 2.33 -11.65 2.41
CA ILE A 171 1.34 -11.33 1.38
C ILE A 171 1.41 -12.42 0.32
N GLY A 172 0.26 -13.07 0.05
CA GLY A 172 0.19 -14.12 -0.95
C GLY A 172 -0.03 -13.59 -2.38
N HIS A 173 0.02 -14.51 -3.35
CA HIS A 173 -0.15 -14.20 -4.78
C HIS A 173 -1.56 -14.56 -5.31
N ASP A 174 -2.31 -15.38 -4.61
CA ASP A 174 -3.57 -15.99 -5.06
C ASP A 174 -4.83 -15.30 -4.49
N LYS A 175 -4.68 -14.55 -3.42
CA LYS A 175 -5.78 -13.90 -2.71
C LYS A 175 -5.46 -12.44 -2.41
N LEU A 176 -6.50 -11.63 -2.43
CA LEU A 176 -6.42 -10.24 -1.99
C LEU A 176 -6.23 -10.19 -0.46
N VAL A 177 -5.18 -9.53 -0.02
CA VAL A 177 -4.88 -9.38 1.40
C VAL A 177 -5.15 -7.94 1.84
N MET A 178 -6.11 -7.76 2.75
CA MET A 178 -6.30 -6.48 3.41
C MET A 178 -5.23 -6.29 4.48
N VAL A 179 -4.49 -5.21 4.40
CA VAL A 179 -3.43 -4.85 5.35
C VAL A 179 -3.72 -3.50 5.99
N ARG A 180 -3.39 -3.39 7.26
CA ARG A 180 -3.53 -2.13 8.01
C ARG A 180 -2.36 -1.22 7.70
N THR A 181 -2.63 0.02 7.26
CA THR A 181 -1.61 0.96 6.78
C THR A 181 -1.59 2.31 7.51
N ASN A 182 -2.57 2.57 8.37
CA ASN A 182 -2.62 3.76 9.22
C ASN A 182 -1.79 3.64 10.52
N VAL A 183 -0.95 2.64 10.63
CA VAL A 183 0.01 2.41 11.72
C VAL A 183 1.39 2.15 11.15
N LEU A 184 2.43 2.30 11.96
CA LEU A 184 3.81 2.08 11.54
C LEU A 184 3.99 0.68 10.97
N HIS A 185 4.43 0.62 9.74
CA HIS A 185 4.72 -0.63 9.05
C HIS A 185 5.88 -0.48 8.07
N ASN A 186 6.42 -1.61 7.67
CA ASN A 186 7.41 -1.72 6.60
C ASN A 186 7.18 -3.02 5.83
N VAL A 187 7.78 -3.13 4.67
CA VAL A 187 7.84 -4.38 3.90
C VAL A 187 9.26 -4.91 3.93
N ASP A 188 9.43 -6.04 4.60
CA ASP A 188 10.65 -6.83 4.52
C ASP A 188 10.67 -7.57 3.17
N MET A 189 11.60 -7.20 2.31
CA MET A 189 11.57 -7.55 0.88
C MET A 189 12.22 -8.89 0.56
N GLY A 190 12.82 -9.56 1.55
CA GLY A 190 13.63 -10.74 1.24
C GLY A 190 14.82 -10.43 0.31
N ASN A 191 15.30 -11.45 -0.42
CA ASN A 191 16.46 -11.31 -1.31
C ASN A 191 16.11 -11.40 -2.80
N GLN A 192 14.82 -11.55 -3.14
CA GLN A 192 14.38 -11.73 -4.52
C GLN A 192 13.84 -10.41 -5.10
N GLU A 193 13.68 -10.39 -6.41
CA GLU A 193 12.88 -9.37 -7.07
C GLU A 193 11.45 -9.46 -6.57
N ARG A 194 10.83 -8.32 -6.27
CA ARG A 194 9.47 -8.27 -5.78
C ARG A 194 8.59 -7.38 -6.64
N TRP A 195 7.47 -7.92 -7.06
CA TRP A 195 6.39 -7.20 -7.68
C TRP A 195 5.11 -7.33 -6.85
N ALA A 196 4.56 -6.22 -6.44
CA ALA A 196 3.32 -6.19 -5.67
C ALA A 196 2.31 -5.24 -6.29
N ILE A 197 1.05 -5.61 -6.19
CA ILE A 197 -0.08 -4.77 -6.55
C ILE A 197 -0.83 -4.39 -5.29
N SER A 198 -1.14 -3.11 -5.15
CA SER A 198 -2.06 -2.57 -4.17
C SER A 198 -3.29 -2.04 -4.90
N ALA A 199 -4.38 -2.80 -4.91
CA ALA A 199 -5.64 -2.32 -5.46
C ALA A 199 -6.14 -1.13 -4.63
N ARG A 200 -6.49 -0.06 -5.32
CA ARG A 200 -7.11 1.12 -4.72
C ARG A 200 -8.61 0.99 -4.79
N CYS A 201 -9.26 1.07 -3.63
CA CYS A 201 -10.70 0.93 -3.51
C CYS A 201 -11.29 2.15 -2.80
N VAL A 202 -12.48 2.56 -3.19
CA VAL A 202 -13.31 3.45 -2.36
C VAL A 202 -13.78 2.63 -1.17
N MET A 203 -13.60 3.17 0.02
CA MET A 203 -13.90 2.50 1.29
C MET A 203 -14.74 3.42 2.17
N GLY A 204 -15.74 2.86 2.84
CA GLY A 204 -16.70 3.61 3.65
C GLY A 204 -16.42 3.59 5.16
N TRP A 205 -15.20 3.19 5.60
CA TRP A 205 -14.85 3.10 7.03
C TRP A 205 -13.78 4.11 7.43
N SER A 206 -13.89 4.59 8.68
CA SER A 206 -13.01 5.61 9.24
C SER A 206 -11.86 5.04 10.09
N ASN A 207 -11.91 3.76 10.45
CA ASN A 207 -10.89 3.11 11.27
C ASN A 207 -10.79 1.61 10.96
N TRP A 208 -9.71 0.98 11.44
CA TRP A 208 -9.41 -0.43 11.20
C TRP A 208 -10.47 -1.38 11.76
N GLN A 209 -11.01 -1.10 12.94
CA GLN A 209 -12.01 -1.95 13.57
C GLN A 209 -13.30 -1.99 12.74
N GLU A 210 -13.72 -0.85 12.22
CA GLU A 210 -14.87 -0.75 11.32
C GLU A 210 -14.62 -1.51 10.01
N ALA A 211 -13.42 -1.39 9.43
CA ALA A 211 -13.02 -2.14 8.24
C ALA A 211 -13.12 -3.66 8.46
N VAL A 212 -12.55 -4.16 9.56
CA VAL A 212 -12.59 -5.58 9.92
C VAL A 212 -14.02 -6.07 10.16
N GLU A 213 -14.82 -5.31 10.90
CA GLU A 213 -16.22 -5.69 11.19
C GLU A 213 -17.08 -5.71 9.92
N THR A 214 -16.89 -4.73 9.03
CA THR A 214 -17.60 -4.66 7.74
C THR A 214 -17.24 -5.83 6.81
N LEU A 215 -15.97 -6.20 6.80
CA LEU A 215 -15.44 -7.22 5.87
C LEU A 215 -15.35 -8.63 6.47
N LYS A 216 -15.74 -8.84 7.71
CA LYS A 216 -15.53 -10.10 8.44
C LYS A 216 -16.08 -11.35 7.74
N GLU A 217 -17.20 -11.23 7.03
CA GLU A 217 -17.83 -12.35 6.32
C GLU A 217 -17.06 -12.75 5.04
N TYR A 218 -16.18 -11.87 4.57
CA TYR A 218 -15.33 -12.08 3.39
C TYR A 218 -13.90 -12.48 3.76
N ILE A 219 -13.56 -12.50 5.06
CA ILE A 219 -12.23 -12.88 5.54
C ILE A 219 -12.13 -14.40 5.62
N VAL A 220 -11.08 -14.93 5.00
CA VAL A 220 -10.68 -16.35 5.07
C VAL A 220 -9.30 -16.49 5.71
N GLU A 221 -9.04 -17.66 6.31
CA GLU A 221 -7.74 -17.98 6.93
C GLU A 221 -6.59 -18.09 5.93
#